data_60ba8c540f1371b9eaa3f55a5673ed06
#
_entry.id   60ba8c540f1371b9eaa3f55a5673ed06
#
_cell.length_a   1.000
_cell.length_b   1.000
_cell.length_c   1.000
_cell.angle_alpha   90.00
_cell.angle_beta   90.00
_cell.angle_gamma   90.00
#
_symmetry.space_group_name_H-M   'P 1'
#
loop_
_entity.id
_entity.type
_entity.pdbx_description
1 polymer ?
#
loop_
_entity_poly.entity_id
_entity_poly.type
_entity_poly.pdbx_seq_one_letter_code
_entity_poly.pdbx_strand_id
1 'polypeptide(L)'
;MSIIPLRDLGSVGVITDTSPYNIPLNGFSKAYNVRFDEGRVKRAPVFRKVKDSLGFTPRFCFGVVPATGFDTVILVSDAYVIKEYANNTVTDISGSITGSSDPRPFIGTTLADVTYLNRPDRIPVFKTSAGAAFADLTHWDSTWRAASIRAFGDQLIAMNLTEGSTSYPTRLRFSDIAFANSIPGSWDATDPTTSAGFIDLVQIPTEIKDGLTLGSNFIVYSSDQTWMLEFVGGQFIFQTRKLFDDAGVINQNSIIEADGRHYVFGSKDIYVHDSTTKQSICDERVKAFVYDNLNNQNIDVCFALHNVNLNEIMFCFQSADADNEFANANRCNRAAVY
;
A
#
# COMPACT_ATOMS: atom_id res chain seq x y z
N MET A 1 19.79 20.83 -46.69
CA MET A 1 18.88 20.45 -45.55
C MET A 1 19.76 20.14 -44.34
N SER A 2 19.65 20.86 -43.27
CA SER A 2 20.41 20.55 -42.03
C SER A 2 19.76 19.35 -41.37
N ILE A 3 20.52 18.31 -41.10
CA ILE A 3 20.07 17.16 -40.32
C ILE A 3 20.40 17.47 -38.86
N ILE A 4 19.37 17.51 -37.99
CA ILE A 4 19.53 17.64 -36.56
C ILE A 4 19.53 16.23 -35.99
N PRO A 5 20.67 15.72 -35.46
CA PRO A 5 20.70 14.41 -34.84
C PRO A 5 20.01 14.48 -33.47
N LEU A 6 18.94 13.72 -33.31
CA LEU A 6 18.32 13.51 -32.00
C LEU A 6 19.05 12.37 -31.26
N ARG A 7 19.69 12.68 -30.15
CA ARG A 7 20.40 11.70 -29.30
C ARG A 7 19.76 11.62 -27.95
N ASP A 8 19.90 10.47 -27.30
CA ASP A 8 19.47 10.23 -25.91
C ASP A 8 18.00 10.58 -25.67
N LEU A 9 17.13 10.19 -26.60
CA LEU A 9 15.69 10.50 -26.57
C LEU A 9 14.97 10.05 -25.29
N GLY A 10 15.51 9.07 -24.57
CA GLY A 10 14.95 8.57 -23.32
C GLY A 10 15.54 9.18 -22.05
N SER A 11 16.47 10.12 -22.14
CA SER A 11 17.20 10.62 -20.97
C SER A 11 16.39 11.58 -20.08
N VAL A 12 15.43 12.29 -20.67
CA VAL A 12 14.59 13.28 -19.96
C VAL A 12 13.25 12.70 -19.53
N GLY A 13 12.69 11.78 -20.33
CA GLY A 13 11.37 11.19 -20.06
C GLY A 13 10.21 12.08 -20.49
N VAL A 14 9.09 11.99 -19.76
CA VAL A 14 7.87 12.76 -20.04
C VAL A 14 7.83 14.02 -19.19
N ILE A 15 7.48 15.15 -19.84
CA ILE A 15 7.24 16.45 -19.22
C ILE A 15 5.87 16.93 -19.69
N THR A 16 4.91 17.06 -18.78
CA THR A 16 3.54 17.48 -19.10
C THR A 16 3.18 18.84 -18.52
N ASP A 17 3.92 19.31 -17.53
CA ASP A 17 3.65 20.54 -16.78
C ASP A 17 4.25 21.79 -17.45
N THR A 18 4.84 21.62 -18.64
CA THR A 18 5.48 22.69 -19.42
C THR A 18 4.90 22.70 -20.84
N SER A 19 4.83 23.91 -21.43
CA SER A 19 4.41 24.04 -22.83
C SER A 19 5.26 23.14 -23.75
N PRO A 20 4.67 22.40 -24.69
CA PRO A 20 5.39 21.54 -25.62
C PRO A 20 6.51 22.24 -26.41
N TYR A 21 6.42 23.56 -26.59
CA TYR A 21 7.44 24.38 -27.26
C TYR A 21 8.71 24.58 -26.42
N ASN A 22 8.60 24.41 -25.10
CA ASN A 22 9.71 24.61 -24.17
C ASN A 22 10.36 23.28 -23.71
N ILE A 23 9.83 22.16 -24.17
CA ILE A 23 10.37 20.84 -23.84
C ILE A 23 11.68 20.63 -24.61
N PRO A 24 12.76 20.13 -23.98
CA PRO A 24 13.99 19.76 -24.68
C PRO A 24 13.72 18.77 -25.81
N LEU A 25 14.53 18.81 -26.87
CA LEU A 25 14.37 17.94 -28.05
C LEU A 25 14.42 16.43 -27.74
N ASN A 26 14.98 16.04 -26.60
CA ASN A 26 15.05 14.66 -26.09
C ASN A 26 14.01 14.35 -25.03
N GLY A 27 13.07 15.26 -24.77
CA GLY A 27 11.91 15.07 -23.90
C GLY A 27 10.62 14.78 -24.68
N PHE A 28 9.62 14.26 -24.01
CA PHE A 28 8.31 13.94 -24.58
C PHE A 28 7.22 14.70 -23.86
N SER A 29 6.31 15.32 -24.60
CA SER A 29 5.09 15.89 -24.04
C SER A 29 4.03 14.83 -23.73
N LYS A 30 4.13 13.65 -24.33
CA LYS A 30 3.17 12.56 -24.20
C LYS A 30 3.84 11.23 -24.55
N ALA A 31 3.74 10.23 -23.71
CA ALA A 31 4.21 8.88 -23.98
C ALA A 31 3.36 7.85 -23.22
N TYR A 32 2.92 6.81 -23.93
CA TYR A 32 2.13 5.72 -23.37
C TYR A 32 2.73 4.37 -23.76
N ASN A 33 2.64 3.40 -22.85
CA ASN A 33 3.14 2.04 -23.06
C ASN A 33 4.62 1.98 -23.46
N VAL A 34 5.40 2.93 -22.95
CA VAL A 34 6.85 2.99 -23.10
C VAL A 34 7.53 3.08 -21.73
N ARG A 35 8.79 2.72 -21.71
CA ARG A 35 9.69 2.94 -20.59
C ARG A 35 10.94 3.65 -21.09
N PHE A 36 11.53 4.43 -20.22
CA PHE A 36 12.80 5.12 -20.46
C PHE A 36 13.88 4.35 -19.69
N ASP A 37 14.90 3.91 -20.39
CA ASP A 37 15.94 3.07 -19.84
C ASP A 37 17.28 3.36 -20.50
N GLU A 38 18.28 3.75 -19.72
CA GLU A 38 19.63 4.10 -20.20
C GLU A 38 19.64 5.10 -21.37
N GLY A 39 18.81 6.14 -21.30
CA GLY A 39 18.69 7.14 -22.37
C GLY A 39 17.96 6.66 -23.63
N ARG A 40 17.34 5.48 -23.59
CA ARG A 40 16.57 4.89 -24.69
C ARG A 40 15.09 4.81 -24.38
N VAL A 41 14.27 4.88 -25.39
CA VAL A 41 12.83 4.61 -25.31
C VAL A 41 12.61 3.15 -25.68
N LYS A 42 12.10 2.36 -24.75
CA LYS A 42 11.77 0.95 -24.95
C LYS A 42 10.25 0.76 -24.83
N ARG A 43 9.73 -0.28 -25.44
CA ARG A 43 8.33 -0.69 -25.24
C ARG A 43 8.13 -1.11 -23.78
N ALA A 44 7.02 -0.69 -23.17
CA ALA A 44 6.63 -1.19 -21.86
C ALA A 44 6.43 -2.72 -21.89
N PRO A 45 6.70 -3.42 -20.79
CA PRO A 45 6.47 -4.86 -20.69
C PRO A 45 5.02 -5.20 -21.03
N VAL A 46 4.83 -6.29 -21.74
CA VAL A 46 3.49 -6.83 -22.00
C VAL A 46 3.10 -7.76 -20.86
N PHE A 47 1.96 -7.53 -20.27
CA PHE A 47 1.42 -8.44 -19.27
C PHE A 47 1.12 -9.80 -19.89
N ARG A 48 1.64 -10.85 -19.28
CA ARG A 48 1.36 -12.22 -19.67
C ARG A 48 0.33 -12.81 -18.72
N LYS A 49 -0.68 -13.45 -19.30
CA LYS A 49 -1.66 -14.21 -18.50
C LYS A 49 -0.97 -15.42 -17.89
N VAL A 50 -0.95 -15.50 -16.57
CA VAL A 50 -0.34 -16.59 -15.79
C VAL A 50 -1.33 -17.74 -15.59
N LYS A 51 -2.62 -17.44 -15.41
CA LYS A 51 -3.69 -18.43 -15.19
C LYS A 51 -4.91 -18.11 -16.01
N ASP A 52 -5.55 -19.14 -16.60
CA ASP A 52 -6.70 -18.95 -17.50
C ASP A 52 -7.97 -18.52 -16.77
N SER A 53 -8.24 -19.09 -15.63
CA SER A 53 -9.39 -18.74 -14.79
C SER A 53 -9.07 -18.94 -13.33
N LEU A 54 -9.49 -17.97 -12.53
CA LEU A 54 -9.47 -18.04 -11.05
C LEU A 54 -10.82 -18.51 -10.49
N GLY A 55 -11.87 -18.54 -11.34
CA GLY A 55 -13.23 -18.85 -10.95
C GLY A 55 -13.92 -17.72 -10.16
N PHE A 56 -13.28 -16.54 -10.04
CA PHE A 56 -13.83 -15.33 -9.42
C PHE A 56 -13.04 -14.09 -9.88
N THR A 57 -13.57 -12.90 -9.59
CA THR A 57 -12.87 -11.63 -9.88
C THR A 57 -12.10 -11.18 -8.63
N PRO A 58 -10.76 -11.21 -8.63
CA PRO A 58 -9.99 -10.71 -7.51
C PRO A 58 -10.07 -9.18 -7.44
N ARG A 59 -10.20 -8.66 -6.23
CA ARG A 59 -10.12 -7.24 -5.90
C ARG A 59 -8.76 -6.85 -5.35
N PHE A 60 -8.14 -7.75 -4.63
CA PHE A 60 -6.85 -7.55 -3.97
C PHE A 60 -5.97 -8.77 -4.17
N CYS A 61 -4.67 -8.53 -4.31
CA CYS A 61 -3.65 -9.57 -4.32
C CYS A 61 -2.50 -9.18 -3.38
N PHE A 62 -1.97 -10.17 -2.70
CA PHE A 62 -0.92 -10.01 -1.72
C PHE A 62 0.06 -11.17 -1.81
N GLY A 63 1.35 -10.87 -2.00
CA GLY A 63 2.42 -11.86 -2.02
C GLY A 63 2.82 -12.26 -0.61
N VAL A 64 3.01 -13.55 -0.38
CA VAL A 64 3.49 -14.12 0.88
C VAL A 64 4.67 -15.02 0.59
N VAL A 65 5.77 -14.78 1.27
CA VAL A 65 6.97 -15.62 1.27
C VAL A 65 6.98 -16.37 2.61
N PRO A 66 6.51 -17.62 2.66
CA PRO A 66 6.52 -18.39 3.90
C PRO A 66 7.94 -18.84 4.24
N ALA A 67 8.22 -19.12 5.52
CA ALA A 67 9.50 -19.65 5.96
C ALA A 67 9.83 -21.02 5.33
N THR A 68 8.79 -21.78 4.96
CA THR A 68 8.92 -23.08 4.29
C THR A 68 7.86 -23.22 3.19
N GLY A 69 8.24 -23.87 2.07
CA GLY A 69 7.32 -24.10 0.95
C GLY A 69 7.57 -23.19 -0.24
N PHE A 70 6.53 -22.93 -1.00
CA PHE A 70 6.59 -22.07 -2.19
C PHE A 70 6.06 -20.67 -1.86
N ASP A 71 6.62 -19.67 -2.54
CA ASP A 71 6.03 -18.34 -2.56
C ASP A 71 4.59 -18.41 -3.02
N THR A 72 3.72 -17.72 -2.33
CA THR A 72 2.28 -17.76 -2.56
C THR A 72 1.74 -16.38 -2.87
N VAL A 73 0.65 -16.34 -3.63
CA VAL A 73 -0.13 -15.12 -3.83
C VAL A 73 -1.55 -15.35 -3.29
N ILE A 74 -1.93 -14.54 -2.33
CA ILE A 74 -3.28 -14.52 -1.81
C ILE A 74 -4.13 -13.62 -2.71
N LEU A 75 -5.25 -14.11 -3.16
CA LEU A 75 -6.19 -13.44 -4.04
C LEU A 75 -7.53 -13.32 -3.31
N VAL A 76 -8.07 -12.12 -3.22
CA VAL A 76 -9.28 -11.85 -2.43
C VAL A 76 -10.32 -11.14 -3.29
N SER A 77 -11.58 -11.60 -3.25
CA SER A 77 -12.73 -10.90 -3.85
C SER A 77 -13.37 -9.91 -2.86
N ASP A 78 -14.26 -9.06 -3.35
CA ASP A 78 -15.06 -8.17 -2.50
C ASP A 78 -15.86 -8.92 -1.42
N ALA A 79 -16.36 -10.11 -1.73
CA ALA A 79 -17.16 -10.92 -0.82
C ALA A 79 -16.33 -11.88 0.06
N TYR A 80 -15.01 -11.65 0.18
CA TYR A 80 -14.08 -12.50 0.93
C TYR A 80 -13.98 -13.94 0.42
N VAL A 81 -14.17 -14.17 -0.88
CA VAL A 81 -13.66 -15.40 -1.48
C VAL A 81 -12.16 -15.27 -1.55
N ILE A 82 -11.43 -16.07 -0.78
CA ILE A 82 -9.98 -16.00 -0.65
C ILE A 82 -9.39 -17.26 -1.26
N LYS A 83 -8.48 -17.07 -2.22
CA LYS A 83 -7.75 -18.16 -2.85
C LYS A 83 -6.26 -17.95 -2.75
N GLU A 84 -5.54 -19.04 -2.58
CA GLU A 84 -4.08 -19.10 -2.61
C GLU A 84 -3.63 -19.65 -3.96
N TYR A 85 -2.75 -18.90 -4.62
CA TYR A 85 -2.04 -19.39 -5.80
C TYR A 85 -0.61 -19.72 -5.42
N ALA A 86 -0.26 -20.99 -5.51
CA ALA A 86 1.07 -21.50 -5.25
C ALA A 86 1.39 -22.65 -6.22
N ASN A 87 2.61 -22.75 -6.71
CA ASN A 87 3.07 -23.82 -7.59
C ASN A 87 2.07 -24.18 -8.71
N ASN A 88 1.59 -23.14 -9.43
CA ASN A 88 0.58 -23.24 -10.51
C ASN A 88 -0.81 -23.81 -10.11
N THR A 89 -1.06 -23.96 -8.82
CA THR A 89 -2.32 -24.46 -8.26
C THR A 89 -3.08 -23.32 -7.58
N VAL A 90 -4.40 -23.31 -7.72
CA VAL A 90 -5.28 -22.38 -7.00
C VAL A 90 -6.11 -23.18 -6.00
N THR A 91 -5.96 -22.85 -4.72
CA THR A 91 -6.67 -23.50 -3.61
C THR A 91 -7.61 -22.50 -2.94
N ASP A 92 -8.83 -22.91 -2.66
CA ASP A 92 -9.77 -22.11 -1.87
C ASP A 92 -9.39 -22.21 -0.40
N ILE A 93 -9.13 -21.07 0.21
CA ILE A 93 -8.76 -20.93 1.62
C ILE A 93 -9.66 -19.95 2.36
N SER A 94 -10.86 -19.69 1.84
CA SER A 94 -11.82 -18.77 2.45
C SER A 94 -12.27 -19.20 3.85
N GLY A 95 -12.28 -20.49 4.14
CA GLY A 95 -12.82 -21.00 5.40
C GLY A 95 -14.32 -20.68 5.54
N SER A 96 -14.71 -20.28 6.74
CA SER A 96 -16.09 -19.84 7.05
C SER A 96 -16.28 -18.33 6.94
N ILE A 97 -15.31 -17.62 6.38
CA ILE A 97 -15.33 -16.16 6.29
C ILE A 97 -16.31 -15.73 5.23
N THR A 98 -17.18 -14.81 5.57
CA THR A 98 -18.09 -14.11 4.67
C THR A 98 -18.00 -12.62 4.86
N GLY A 99 -18.25 -11.87 3.80
CA GLY A 99 -18.28 -10.41 3.83
C GLY A 99 -19.22 -9.86 2.75
N SER A 100 -19.56 -8.61 2.88
CA SER A 100 -20.30 -7.84 1.87
C SER A 100 -19.35 -7.11 0.94
N SER A 101 -19.86 -6.63 -0.19
CA SER A 101 -19.10 -5.71 -1.05
C SER A 101 -18.85 -4.40 -0.32
N ASP A 102 -17.60 -3.95 -0.30
CA ASP A 102 -17.17 -2.70 0.34
C ASP A 102 -16.08 -2.07 -0.55
N PRO A 103 -16.16 -0.77 -0.86
CA PRO A 103 -15.19 -0.10 -1.73
C PRO A 103 -13.81 0.07 -1.09
N ARG A 104 -13.72 0.02 0.25
CA ARG A 104 -12.46 0.23 0.96
C ARG A 104 -11.44 -0.85 0.67
N PRO A 105 -10.13 -0.52 0.62
CA PRO A 105 -9.11 -1.47 0.23
C PRO A 105 -8.86 -2.54 1.31
N PHE A 106 -8.42 -3.71 0.86
CA PHE A 106 -7.84 -4.72 1.74
C PHE A 106 -6.40 -4.34 2.09
N ILE A 107 -5.99 -4.74 3.28
CA ILE A 107 -4.60 -4.67 3.76
C ILE A 107 -4.13 -6.09 4.03
N GLY A 108 -2.96 -6.43 3.49
CA GLY A 108 -2.27 -7.68 3.78
C GLY A 108 -0.97 -7.42 4.54
N THR A 109 -0.66 -8.24 5.52
CA THR A 109 0.62 -8.22 6.23
C THR A 109 0.98 -9.62 6.73
N THR A 110 2.27 -9.84 6.98
CA THR A 110 2.77 -11.08 7.62
C THR A 110 3.52 -10.71 8.89
N LEU A 111 3.30 -11.48 9.94
CA LEU A 111 4.03 -11.36 11.21
C LEU A 111 4.28 -12.77 11.75
N ALA A 112 5.50 -13.08 12.14
CA ALA A 112 5.86 -14.35 12.75
C ALA A 112 5.41 -15.59 11.92
N ASP A 113 5.49 -15.49 10.60
CA ASP A 113 5.05 -16.50 9.62
C ASP A 113 3.52 -16.70 9.54
N VAL A 114 2.75 -15.85 10.19
CA VAL A 114 1.28 -15.79 10.10
C VAL A 114 0.87 -14.70 9.13
N THR A 115 -0.07 -15.02 8.26
CA THR A 115 -0.62 -14.07 7.27
C THR A 115 -1.90 -13.45 7.81
N TYR A 116 -2.02 -12.13 7.72
CA TYR A 116 -3.18 -11.37 8.15
C TYR A 116 -3.78 -10.61 6.96
N LEU A 117 -5.12 -10.55 6.93
CA LEU A 117 -5.87 -9.68 6.04
C LEU A 117 -6.84 -8.84 6.86
N ASN A 118 -6.94 -7.57 6.49
CA ASN A 118 -7.85 -6.62 7.12
C ASN A 118 -8.60 -5.81 6.08
N ARG A 119 -9.86 -5.50 6.37
CA ARG A 119 -10.67 -4.46 5.74
C ARG A 119 -11.62 -3.91 6.80
N PRO A 120 -11.93 -2.60 6.82
CA PRO A 120 -12.68 -1.98 7.93
C PRO A 120 -14.13 -2.44 8.14
N ASP A 121 -14.70 -3.23 7.23
CA ASP A 121 -16.08 -3.74 7.33
C ASP A 121 -16.25 -4.91 8.31
N ARG A 122 -15.14 -5.56 8.69
CA ARG A 122 -15.16 -6.70 9.61
C ARG A 122 -13.92 -6.76 10.49
N ILE A 123 -13.90 -7.72 11.41
CA ILE A 123 -12.70 -8.06 12.18
C ILE A 123 -11.62 -8.62 11.28
N PRO A 124 -10.34 -8.39 11.60
CA PRO A 124 -9.23 -8.95 10.83
C PRO A 124 -9.27 -10.48 10.80
N VAL A 125 -8.70 -11.05 9.76
CA VAL A 125 -8.60 -12.50 9.60
C VAL A 125 -7.15 -12.94 9.45
N PHE A 126 -6.85 -14.18 9.82
CA PHE A 126 -5.50 -14.72 9.76
C PHE A 126 -5.45 -16.17 9.28
N LYS A 127 -4.28 -16.60 8.83
CA LYS A 127 -3.92 -18.01 8.59
C LYS A 127 -2.49 -18.28 9.02
N THR A 128 -2.22 -19.46 9.57
CA THR A 128 -0.94 -19.83 10.17
C THR A 128 -0.01 -20.64 9.26
N SER A 129 -0.47 -21.16 8.11
CA SER A 129 0.36 -21.97 7.23
C SER A 129 -0.14 -21.95 5.79
N ALA A 130 0.70 -22.39 4.85
CA ALA A 130 0.32 -22.55 3.45
C ALA A 130 -0.86 -23.52 3.32
N GLY A 131 -1.86 -23.16 2.50
CA GLY A 131 -3.09 -23.94 2.29
C GLY A 131 -4.06 -23.96 3.48
N ALA A 132 -3.72 -23.39 4.63
CA ALA A 132 -4.65 -23.25 5.73
C ALA A 132 -5.77 -22.25 5.38
N ALA A 133 -6.98 -22.54 5.82
CA ALA A 133 -8.10 -21.63 5.69
C ALA A 133 -7.92 -20.41 6.62
N PHE A 134 -8.39 -19.25 6.15
CA PHE A 134 -8.49 -18.08 7.00
C PHE A 134 -9.54 -18.25 8.09
N ALA A 135 -9.28 -17.68 9.26
CA ALA A 135 -10.19 -17.60 10.40
C ALA A 135 -10.20 -16.18 10.96
N ASP A 136 -11.23 -15.85 11.73
CA ASP A 136 -11.32 -14.58 12.44
C ASP A 136 -10.20 -14.45 13.48
N LEU A 137 -9.56 -13.27 13.57
CA LEU A 137 -8.48 -13.03 14.50
C LEU A 137 -8.99 -13.16 15.95
N THR A 138 -8.54 -14.19 16.63
CA THR A 138 -8.82 -14.39 18.05
C THR A 138 -8.09 -13.34 18.89
N HIS A 139 -8.55 -13.06 20.10
CA HIS A 139 -8.08 -11.99 21.00
C HIS A 139 -8.32 -10.56 20.49
N TRP A 140 -8.81 -10.37 19.27
CA TRP A 140 -9.35 -9.11 18.79
C TRP A 140 -10.80 -8.96 19.23
N ASP A 141 -11.17 -7.81 19.75
CA ASP A 141 -12.56 -7.58 20.17
C ASP A 141 -13.50 -7.57 18.95
N SER A 142 -14.57 -8.32 19.04
CA SER A 142 -15.53 -8.52 17.94
C SER A 142 -16.21 -7.22 17.48
N THR A 143 -16.25 -6.21 18.34
CA THR A 143 -16.83 -4.89 18.06
C THR A 143 -15.85 -3.90 17.45
N TRP A 144 -14.56 -4.23 17.43
CA TRP A 144 -13.54 -3.33 16.90
C TRP A 144 -13.34 -3.47 15.39
N ARG A 145 -13.02 -2.34 14.77
CA ARG A 145 -12.66 -2.25 13.35
C ARG A 145 -11.42 -1.38 13.22
N ALA A 146 -10.54 -1.73 12.29
CA ALA A 146 -9.35 -0.95 11.97
C ALA A 146 -9.31 -0.62 10.47
N ALA A 147 -8.92 0.58 10.12
CA ALA A 147 -8.75 0.96 8.73
C ALA A 147 -7.52 0.27 8.12
N SER A 148 -6.44 0.13 8.88
CA SER A 148 -5.23 -0.58 8.46
C SER A 148 -4.63 -1.37 9.61
N ILE A 149 -4.02 -2.52 9.29
CA ILE A 149 -3.19 -3.31 10.21
C ILE A 149 -1.88 -3.67 9.50
N ARG A 150 -0.75 -3.40 10.16
CA ARG A 150 0.59 -3.70 9.65
C ARG A 150 1.45 -4.36 10.71
N ALA A 151 2.41 -5.14 10.28
CA ALA A 151 3.43 -5.71 11.17
C ALA A 151 4.55 -4.70 11.42
N PHE A 152 5.02 -4.63 12.66
CA PHE A 152 6.20 -3.89 13.06
C PHE A 152 6.92 -4.60 14.20
N GLY A 153 8.19 -4.95 13.99
CA GLY A 153 8.90 -5.81 14.91
C GLY A 153 8.15 -7.14 15.11
N ASP A 154 7.87 -7.45 16.37
CA ASP A 154 7.15 -8.66 16.75
C ASP A 154 5.66 -8.39 17.10
N GLN A 155 5.12 -7.26 16.68
CA GLN A 155 3.77 -6.81 17.01
C GLN A 155 2.97 -6.42 15.75
N LEU A 156 1.65 -6.46 15.85
CA LEU A 156 0.75 -5.86 14.87
C LEU A 156 0.35 -4.46 15.34
N ILE A 157 0.40 -3.50 14.42
CA ILE A 157 -0.06 -2.13 14.63
C ILE A 157 -1.37 -1.94 13.87
N ALA A 158 -2.46 -1.73 14.58
CA ALA A 158 -3.75 -1.36 14.02
C ALA A 158 -3.93 0.16 14.08
N MET A 159 -4.47 0.75 13.03
CA MET A 159 -4.55 2.20 12.83
C MET A 159 -5.95 2.64 12.46
N ASN A 160 -6.34 3.83 12.94
CA ASN A 160 -7.66 4.42 12.68
C ASN A 160 -8.77 3.43 13.07
N LEU A 161 -9.05 3.37 14.36
CA LEU A 161 -9.93 2.36 14.93
C LEU A 161 -11.33 2.89 15.18
N THR A 162 -12.29 1.98 15.08
CA THR A 162 -13.60 2.11 15.70
C THR A 162 -13.72 1.04 16.78
N GLU A 163 -13.94 1.43 18.01
CA GLU A 163 -14.08 0.53 19.16
C GLU A 163 -15.53 0.61 19.67
N GLY A 164 -16.30 -0.45 19.44
CA GLY A 164 -17.75 -0.42 19.65
C GLY A 164 -18.42 0.59 18.70
N SER A 165 -18.99 1.65 19.28
CA SER A 165 -19.62 2.76 18.53
C SER A 165 -18.76 4.02 18.45
N THR A 166 -17.55 4.01 19.01
CA THR A 166 -16.69 5.20 19.10
C THR A 166 -15.57 5.13 18.08
N SER A 167 -15.42 6.18 17.28
CA SER A 167 -14.37 6.32 16.30
C SER A 167 -13.13 7.00 16.89
N TYR A 168 -11.97 6.41 16.64
CA TYR A 168 -10.66 6.93 17.05
C TYR A 168 -9.74 7.04 15.80
N PRO A 169 -9.95 8.07 14.97
CA PRO A 169 -9.29 8.16 13.66
C PRO A 169 -7.77 8.36 13.74
N THR A 170 -7.25 8.78 14.89
CA THR A 170 -5.82 9.01 15.12
C THR A 170 -5.20 8.03 16.11
N ARG A 171 -5.91 6.95 16.45
CA ARG A 171 -5.42 5.91 17.34
C ARG A 171 -4.55 4.90 16.62
N LEU A 172 -3.41 4.62 17.23
CA LEU A 172 -2.58 3.45 16.98
C LEU A 172 -2.81 2.47 18.13
N ARG A 173 -3.22 1.25 17.85
CA ARG A 173 -3.29 0.17 18.83
C ARG A 173 -2.29 -0.91 18.43
N PHE A 174 -1.47 -1.35 19.35
CA PHE A 174 -0.50 -2.40 19.14
C PHE A 174 -0.83 -3.64 19.98
N SER A 175 -0.58 -4.78 19.36
CA SER A 175 -0.81 -6.09 19.98
C SER A 175 0.29 -6.41 21.00
N ASP A 176 0.08 -7.48 21.74
CA ASP A 176 1.18 -8.17 22.41
C ASP A 176 2.13 -8.79 21.39
N ILE A 177 3.30 -9.22 21.85
CA ILE A 177 4.34 -9.88 21.05
C ILE A 177 3.81 -11.19 20.48
N ALA A 178 4.02 -11.39 19.17
CA ALA A 178 3.73 -12.65 18.49
C ALA A 178 4.97 -13.54 18.45
N PHE A 179 4.82 -14.78 18.85
CA PHE A 179 5.87 -15.79 18.73
C PHE A 179 5.77 -16.47 17.35
N ALA A 180 6.86 -17.10 16.93
CA ALA A 180 6.92 -17.80 15.63
C ALA A 180 5.71 -18.74 15.43
N ASN A 181 5.09 -18.64 14.26
CA ASN A 181 3.87 -19.37 13.86
C ASN A 181 2.65 -19.15 14.80
N SER A 182 2.63 -18.05 15.54
CA SER A 182 1.54 -17.74 16.46
C SER A 182 0.98 -16.35 16.21
N ILE A 183 -0.29 -16.17 16.54
CA ILE A 183 -0.92 -14.85 16.60
C ILE A 183 -0.60 -14.17 17.94
N PRO A 184 -0.68 -12.83 18.03
CA PRO A 184 -0.55 -12.13 19.30
C PRO A 184 -1.55 -12.62 20.35
N GLY A 185 -1.08 -12.79 21.58
CA GLY A 185 -1.88 -13.32 22.69
C GLY A 185 -2.89 -12.34 23.27
N SER A 186 -2.70 -11.04 23.06
CA SER A 186 -3.56 -9.99 23.64
C SER A 186 -3.56 -8.71 22.81
N TRP A 187 -4.65 -7.96 22.96
CA TRP A 187 -4.82 -6.57 22.53
C TRP A 187 -5.30 -5.67 23.68
N ASP A 188 -5.29 -6.22 24.90
CA ASP A 188 -5.79 -5.53 26.08
C ASP A 188 -4.72 -4.58 26.64
N ALA A 189 -4.94 -3.29 26.47
CA ALA A 189 -4.07 -2.22 27.00
C ALA A 189 -4.15 -2.06 28.53
N THR A 190 -5.08 -2.74 29.20
CA THR A 190 -5.24 -2.65 30.66
C THR A 190 -4.47 -3.75 31.40
N ASP A 191 -4.00 -4.77 30.66
CA ASP A 191 -3.21 -5.85 31.22
C ASP A 191 -1.71 -5.47 31.28
N PRO A 192 -1.17 -5.18 32.50
CA PRO A 192 0.22 -4.77 32.63
C PRO A 192 1.23 -5.91 32.40
N THR A 193 0.76 -7.14 32.20
CA THR A 193 1.63 -8.30 31.94
C THR A 193 1.91 -8.51 30.45
N THR A 194 1.24 -7.77 29.58
CA THR A 194 1.41 -7.82 28.11
C THR A 194 2.03 -6.53 27.58
N SER A 195 2.53 -6.60 26.34
CA SER A 195 3.02 -5.43 25.61
C SER A 195 1.92 -4.73 24.81
N ALA A 196 0.66 -5.15 24.95
CA ALA A 196 -0.45 -4.54 24.22
C ALA A 196 -0.75 -3.13 24.75
N GLY A 197 -1.15 -2.23 23.83
CA GLY A 197 -1.45 -0.87 24.24
C GLY A 197 -2.03 -0.03 23.12
N PHE A 198 -2.17 1.28 23.36
CA PHE A 198 -2.55 2.23 22.31
C PHE A 198 -1.93 3.60 22.56
N ILE A 199 -1.84 4.38 21.48
CA ILE A 199 -1.42 5.78 21.49
C ILE A 199 -2.40 6.57 20.62
N ASP A 200 -2.91 7.68 21.15
CA ASP A 200 -3.73 8.62 20.40
C ASP A 200 -2.85 9.80 19.92
N LEU A 201 -2.66 9.90 18.60
CA LEU A 201 -1.90 10.98 17.99
C LEU A 201 -2.79 12.23 17.84
N VAL A 202 -3.15 12.84 18.96
CA VAL A 202 -4.10 13.98 19.03
C VAL A 202 -3.64 15.23 18.26
N GLN A 203 -2.37 15.28 17.85
CA GLN A 203 -1.82 16.39 17.07
C GLN A 203 -2.03 16.23 15.55
N ILE A 204 -2.49 15.08 15.10
CA ILE A 204 -2.83 14.84 13.70
C ILE A 204 -4.23 15.41 13.43
N PRO A 205 -4.37 16.36 12.48
CA PRO A 205 -5.66 17.01 12.21
C PRO A 205 -6.61 16.14 11.38
N THR A 206 -6.08 15.12 10.70
CA THR A 206 -6.84 14.22 9.82
C THR A 206 -6.70 12.77 10.27
N GLU A 207 -7.47 11.88 9.71
CA GLU A 207 -7.39 10.45 10.03
C GLU A 207 -6.08 9.81 9.57
N ILE A 208 -5.59 8.84 10.31
CA ILE A 208 -4.50 7.97 9.88
C ILE A 208 -5.02 7.06 8.76
N LYS A 209 -4.27 7.00 7.68
CA LYS A 209 -4.59 6.18 6.50
C LYS A 209 -3.87 4.83 6.54
N ASP A 210 -2.56 4.85 6.72
CA ASP A 210 -1.74 3.63 6.68
C ASP A 210 -0.40 3.86 7.40
N GLY A 211 0.40 2.81 7.49
CA GLY A 211 1.77 2.88 7.98
C GLY A 211 2.61 1.74 7.41
N LEU A 212 3.91 1.94 7.39
CA LEU A 212 4.86 0.94 6.90
C LEU A 212 6.19 1.05 7.64
N THR A 213 6.88 -0.06 7.78
CA THR A 213 8.21 -0.11 8.39
C THR A 213 9.25 0.52 7.48
N LEU A 214 10.14 1.35 8.05
CA LEU A 214 11.31 1.92 7.40
C LEU A 214 12.53 1.76 8.31
N GLY A 215 13.40 0.84 7.94
CA GLY A 215 14.52 0.46 8.80
C GLY A 215 14.04 -0.12 10.14
N SER A 216 14.45 0.50 11.25
CA SER A 216 14.05 0.10 12.61
C SER A 216 12.82 0.83 13.14
N ASN A 217 12.20 1.70 12.34
CA ASN A 217 11.09 2.54 12.75
C ASN A 217 9.82 2.20 11.96
N PHE A 218 8.67 2.55 12.51
CA PHE A 218 7.40 2.46 11.82
C PHE A 218 6.91 3.86 11.45
N ILE A 219 6.63 4.07 10.18
CA ILE A 219 6.18 5.38 9.68
C ILE A 219 4.67 5.35 9.52
N VAL A 220 4.00 6.32 10.14
CA VAL A 220 2.55 6.48 10.15
C VAL A 220 2.17 7.66 9.28
N TYR A 221 1.18 7.47 8.43
CA TYR A 221 0.71 8.50 7.49
C TYR A 221 -0.75 8.84 7.74
N SER A 222 -1.02 10.11 7.87
CA SER A 222 -2.35 10.65 7.70
C SER A 222 -2.54 11.17 6.25
N SER A 223 -3.65 11.83 5.98
CA SER A 223 -3.87 12.44 4.66
C SER A 223 -2.92 13.59 4.35
N ASP A 224 -2.30 14.21 5.36
CA ASP A 224 -1.50 15.43 5.24
C ASP A 224 -0.20 15.45 6.05
N GLN A 225 0.01 14.52 6.97
CA GLN A 225 1.20 14.47 7.82
C GLN A 225 1.82 13.08 7.85
N THR A 226 3.13 13.06 8.11
CA THR A 226 3.92 11.85 8.34
C THR A 226 4.51 11.88 9.72
N TRP A 227 4.35 10.78 10.46
CA TRP A 227 4.85 10.58 11.82
C TRP A 227 5.70 9.33 11.89
N MET A 228 6.56 9.27 12.88
CA MET A 228 7.39 8.10 13.18
C MET A 228 7.00 7.54 14.54
N LEU A 229 6.87 6.23 14.59
CA LEU A 229 6.73 5.44 15.79
C LEU A 229 8.05 4.69 16.02
N GLU A 230 8.70 4.94 17.13
CA GLU A 230 9.98 4.36 17.53
C GLU A 230 9.78 3.41 18.70
N PHE A 231 10.36 2.23 18.64
CA PHE A 231 10.39 1.32 19.78
C PHE A 231 11.45 1.80 20.78
N VAL A 232 11.01 2.14 22.00
CA VAL A 232 11.91 2.62 23.06
C VAL A 232 12.02 1.64 24.23
N GLY A 233 11.08 0.72 24.34
CA GLY A 233 11.04 -0.27 25.44
C GLY A 233 10.69 0.34 26.79
N GLY A 234 10.63 -0.51 27.82
CA GLY A 234 10.32 -0.07 29.19
C GLY A 234 8.83 0.21 29.41
N GLN A 235 8.51 1.19 30.25
CA GLN A 235 7.12 1.54 30.58
C GLN A 235 6.35 2.11 29.38
N PHE A 236 7.03 2.82 28.51
CA PHE A 236 6.50 3.29 27.23
C PHE A 236 7.14 2.45 26.13
N ILE A 237 6.35 1.54 25.54
CA ILE A 237 6.82 0.62 24.51
C ILE A 237 7.22 1.39 23.27
N PHE A 238 6.42 2.37 22.89
CA PHE A 238 6.62 3.21 21.71
C PHE A 238 6.60 4.70 22.04
N GLN A 239 7.39 5.45 21.30
CA GLN A 239 7.38 6.91 21.27
C GLN A 239 7.05 7.39 19.86
N THR A 240 6.37 8.54 19.76
CA THR A 240 5.98 9.11 18.47
C THR A 240 6.64 10.47 18.24
N ARG A 241 7.03 10.72 16.99
CA ARG A 241 7.60 11.98 16.56
C ARG A 241 7.08 12.37 15.18
N LYS A 242 6.69 13.64 15.01
CA LYS A 242 6.32 14.15 13.69
C LYS A 242 7.55 14.28 12.81
N LEU A 243 7.48 13.81 11.56
CA LEU A 243 8.52 13.92 10.55
C LEU A 243 8.27 15.08 9.60
N PHE A 244 7.10 15.07 8.94
CA PHE A 244 6.80 16.05 7.91
C PHE A 244 5.37 16.58 8.06
N ASP A 245 5.24 17.90 7.88
CA ASP A 245 3.96 18.54 7.58
C ASP A 245 3.75 18.56 6.06
N ASP A 246 2.51 18.64 5.61
CA ASP A 246 2.13 18.67 4.18
C ASP A 246 2.69 17.48 3.36
N ALA A 247 2.83 16.35 4.02
CA ALA A 247 3.31 15.11 3.42
C ALA A 247 2.53 13.92 4.00
N GLY A 248 1.41 13.61 3.40
CA GLY A 248 0.58 12.48 3.75
C GLY A 248 0.45 11.50 2.59
N VAL A 249 -0.44 10.55 2.74
CA VAL A 249 -0.74 9.51 1.75
C VAL A 249 -2.17 9.64 1.24
N ILE A 250 -2.41 9.28 -0.01
CA ILE A 250 -3.74 9.39 -0.62
C ILE A 250 -4.73 8.37 -0.01
N ASN A 251 -4.29 7.12 0.15
CA ASN A 251 -5.07 6.05 0.80
C ASN A 251 -4.14 4.92 1.31
N GLN A 252 -4.73 3.82 1.77
CA GLN A 252 -4.02 2.58 2.11
C GLN A 252 -3.36 1.97 0.85
N ASN A 253 -2.27 1.20 1.05
CA ASN A 253 -1.47 0.56 -0.02
C ASN A 253 -0.82 1.54 -1.01
N SER A 254 -0.80 2.83 -0.74
CA SER A 254 -0.17 3.87 -1.57
C SER A 254 1.24 4.23 -1.14
N ILE A 255 1.87 3.34 -0.35
CA ILE A 255 3.24 3.45 0.13
C ILE A 255 3.95 2.16 -0.22
N ILE A 256 5.18 2.27 -0.68
CA ILE A 256 6.06 1.12 -0.89
C ILE A 256 7.47 1.42 -0.37
N GLU A 257 8.07 0.47 0.31
CA GLU A 257 9.47 0.52 0.69
C GLU A 257 10.33 -0.07 -0.44
N ALA A 258 11.36 0.65 -0.82
CA ALA A 258 12.39 0.16 -1.71
C ALA A 258 13.71 0.87 -1.40
N ASP A 259 14.81 0.10 -1.34
CA ASP A 259 16.17 0.60 -1.11
C ASP A 259 16.31 1.50 0.12
N GLY A 260 15.63 1.16 1.22
CA GLY A 260 15.68 1.91 2.48
C GLY A 260 14.97 3.26 2.42
N ARG A 261 14.02 3.43 1.52
CA ARG A 261 13.20 4.63 1.35
C ARG A 261 11.74 4.28 1.17
N HIS A 262 10.86 5.16 1.62
CA HIS A 262 9.45 5.10 1.26
C HIS A 262 9.16 5.94 0.03
N TYR A 263 8.52 5.32 -0.95
CA TYR A 263 7.93 5.98 -2.11
C TYR A 263 6.44 6.11 -1.85
N VAL A 264 5.94 7.33 -1.84
CA VAL A 264 4.61 7.65 -1.34
C VAL A 264 3.78 8.33 -2.42
N PHE A 265 2.62 7.77 -2.71
CA PHE A 265 1.59 8.44 -3.46
C PHE A 265 0.76 9.31 -2.51
N GLY A 266 1.18 10.55 -2.36
CA GLY A 266 0.50 11.50 -1.49
C GLY A 266 -0.72 12.15 -2.13
N SER A 267 -1.49 12.90 -1.33
CA SER A 267 -2.71 13.58 -1.79
C SER A 267 -2.44 14.72 -2.77
N LYS A 268 -1.25 15.30 -2.75
CA LYS A 268 -0.87 16.48 -3.55
C LYS A 268 0.43 16.30 -4.34
N ASP A 269 1.18 15.26 -4.06
CA ASP A 269 2.51 15.02 -4.62
C ASP A 269 2.90 13.56 -4.52
N ILE A 270 3.70 13.08 -5.46
CA ILE A 270 4.39 11.81 -5.35
C ILE A 270 5.81 12.11 -4.88
N TYR A 271 6.20 11.56 -3.74
CA TYR A 271 7.47 11.87 -3.12
C TYR A 271 8.17 10.64 -2.56
N VAL A 272 9.47 10.79 -2.35
CA VAL A 272 10.33 9.80 -1.70
C VAL A 272 10.92 10.40 -0.43
N HIS A 273 11.08 9.60 0.61
CA HIS A 273 11.77 10.01 1.83
C HIS A 273 12.49 8.85 2.52
N ASP A 274 13.48 9.22 3.34
CA ASP A 274 14.29 8.32 4.17
C ASP A 274 14.09 8.54 5.67
N SER A 275 12.96 9.11 6.09
CA SER A 275 12.63 9.59 7.44
C SER A 275 13.34 10.89 7.88
N THR A 276 14.30 11.37 7.13
CA THR A 276 15.05 12.62 7.43
C THR A 276 14.81 13.67 6.37
N THR A 277 14.90 13.27 5.11
CA THR A 277 14.73 14.13 3.95
C THR A 277 13.56 13.68 3.11
N LYS A 278 12.84 14.64 2.54
CA LYS A 278 11.72 14.41 1.61
C LYS A 278 12.03 15.11 0.29
N GLN A 279 11.79 14.39 -0.82
CA GLN A 279 11.97 14.90 -2.17
C GLN A 279 10.77 14.57 -3.04
N SER A 280 10.20 15.54 -3.75
CA SER A 280 9.25 15.29 -4.83
C SER A 280 9.92 14.54 -5.99
N ILE A 281 9.22 13.58 -6.58
CA ILE A 281 9.71 12.81 -7.73
C ILE A 281 8.84 13.02 -8.98
N CYS A 282 7.74 13.76 -8.88
CA CYS A 282 6.89 14.10 -10.02
C CYS A 282 6.77 15.61 -10.28
N ASP A 283 7.43 16.43 -9.45
CA ASP A 283 7.33 17.89 -9.54
C ASP A 283 7.87 18.42 -10.89
N GLU A 284 7.19 19.44 -11.44
CA GLU A 284 7.52 20.08 -12.72
C GLU A 284 7.61 19.11 -13.92
N ARG A 285 7.05 17.90 -13.82
CA ARG A 285 7.07 16.92 -14.92
C ARG A 285 5.69 16.36 -15.25
N VAL A 286 5.12 15.61 -14.32
CA VAL A 286 3.87 14.86 -14.54
C VAL A 286 2.82 15.12 -13.45
N LYS A 287 3.07 16.05 -12.55
CA LYS A 287 2.20 16.33 -11.41
C LYS A 287 0.79 16.72 -11.83
N ALA A 288 0.66 17.71 -12.68
CA ALA A 288 -0.63 18.14 -13.22
C ALA A 288 -1.33 16.99 -13.97
N PHE A 289 -0.58 16.22 -14.78
CA PHE A 289 -1.13 15.08 -15.48
C PHE A 289 -1.76 14.03 -14.54
N VAL A 290 -1.15 13.76 -13.39
CA VAL A 290 -1.68 12.80 -12.41
C VAL A 290 -2.86 13.41 -11.66
N TYR A 291 -2.67 14.58 -11.04
CA TYR A 291 -3.61 15.11 -10.05
C TYR A 291 -4.83 15.82 -10.66
N ASP A 292 -4.69 16.45 -11.83
CA ASP A 292 -5.83 17.06 -12.54
C ASP A 292 -6.76 16.01 -13.14
N ASN A 293 -6.22 14.82 -13.42
CA ASN A 293 -6.98 13.71 -14.00
C ASN A 293 -7.37 12.64 -12.98
N LEU A 294 -6.94 12.76 -11.73
CA LEU A 294 -7.26 11.78 -10.69
C LEU A 294 -8.75 11.74 -10.41
N ASN A 295 -9.34 10.55 -10.43
CA ASN A 295 -10.74 10.39 -10.05
C ASN A 295 -10.88 10.37 -8.53
N ASN A 296 -11.21 11.54 -7.95
CA ASN A 296 -11.34 11.73 -6.51
C ASN A 296 -12.48 10.91 -5.87
N GLN A 297 -13.42 10.38 -6.66
CA GLN A 297 -14.47 9.50 -6.13
C GLN A 297 -14.00 8.06 -5.91
N ASN A 298 -12.88 7.69 -6.53
CA ASN A 298 -12.34 6.33 -6.51
C ASN A 298 -10.88 6.28 -6.05
N ILE A 299 -10.48 7.15 -5.13
CA ILE A 299 -9.11 7.15 -4.59
C ILE A 299 -8.75 5.85 -3.86
N ASP A 300 -9.74 5.11 -3.38
CA ASP A 300 -9.55 3.83 -2.68
C ASP A 300 -8.98 2.71 -3.55
N VAL A 301 -8.98 2.88 -4.88
CA VAL A 301 -8.35 1.92 -5.78
C VAL A 301 -6.87 2.21 -6.06
N CYS A 302 -6.37 3.40 -5.67
CA CYS A 302 -4.98 3.77 -5.87
C CYS A 302 -4.05 2.89 -5.03
N PHE A 303 -2.90 2.54 -5.59
CA PHE A 303 -1.87 1.81 -4.87
C PHE A 303 -0.48 2.05 -5.47
N ALA A 304 0.56 1.78 -4.68
CA ALA A 304 1.94 1.77 -5.12
C ALA A 304 2.48 0.33 -5.21
N LEU A 305 3.37 0.08 -6.14
CA LEU A 305 3.94 -1.24 -6.41
C LEU A 305 5.41 -1.09 -6.81
N HIS A 306 6.27 -1.93 -6.24
CA HIS A 306 7.67 -2.06 -6.64
C HIS A 306 7.84 -3.25 -7.58
N ASN A 307 8.24 -2.97 -8.81
CA ASN A 307 8.64 -3.98 -9.78
C ASN A 307 10.15 -4.23 -9.65
N VAL A 308 10.52 -5.14 -8.78
CA VAL A 308 11.93 -5.45 -8.47
C VAL A 308 12.74 -5.86 -9.70
N ASN A 309 12.12 -6.60 -10.65
CA ASN A 309 12.81 -7.08 -11.86
C ASN A 309 13.24 -5.96 -12.80
N LEU A 310 12.54 -4.85 -12.81
CA LEU A 310 12.80 -3.71 -13.66
C LEU A 310 13.31 -2.49 -12.87
N ASN A 311 13.39 -2.62 -11.55
CA ASN A 311 13.72 -1.54 -10.61
C ASN A 311 12.85 -0.29 -10.86
N GLU A 312 11.53 -0.51 -10.94
CA GLU A 312 10.54 0.52 -11.22
C GLU A 312 9.54 0.62 -10.07
N ILE A 313 9.20 1.83 -9.66
CA ILE A 313 8.09 2.10 -8.76
C ILE A 313 6.88 2.55 -9.60
N MET A 314 5.76 1.87 -9.45
CA MET A 314 4.53 2.16 -10.18
C MET A 314 3.49 2.73 -9.21
N PHE A 315 2.97 3.92 -9.54
CA PHE A 315 1.87 4.57 -8.84
C PHE A 315 0.62 4.43 -9.69
N CYS A 316 -0.24 3.49 -9.29
CA CYS A 316 -1.43 3.13 -10.04
C CYS A 316 -2.63 3.94 -9.57
N PHE A 317 -3.41 4.48 -10.50
CA PHE A 317 -4.57 5.31 -10.19
C PHE A 317 -5.67 5.18 -11.24
N GLN A 318 -6.86 5.63 -10.87
CA GLN A 318 -7.95 5.79 -11.83
C GLN A 318 -7.96 7.24 -12.33
N SER A 319 -7.81 7.38 -13.64
CA SER A 319 -7.89 8.66 -14.33
C SER A 319 -9.31 8.90 -14.85
N ALA A 320 -9.83 10.10 -14.61
CA ALA A 320 -11.17 10.51 -15.05
C ALA A 320 -11.25 10.81 -16.56
N ASP A 321 -10.12 11.15 -17.19
CA ASP A 321 -10.01 11.48 -18.62
C ASP A 321 -9.72 10.27 -19.54
N ALA A 322 -9.58 9.10 -18.95
CA ALA A 322 -9.28 7.92 -19.76
C ALA A 322 -10.46 7.57 -20.66
N ASP A 323 -10.26 7.72 -21.97
CA ASP A 323 -11.14 7.17 -23.01
C ASP A 323 -11.14 5.64 -22.92
N ASN A 324 -11.95 5.07 -22.03
CA ASN A 324 -11.82 3.64 -21.73
C ASN A 324 -13.12 2.94 -21.47
N GLU A 325 -13.16 1.74 -21.96
CA GLU A 325 -14.06 0.66 -21.51
C GLU A 325 -14.04 0.46 -19.98
N PHE A 326 -13.03 0.99 -19.29
CA PHE A 326 -12.82 0.87 -17.84
C PHE A 326 -13.11 2.15 -17.05
N ALA A 327 -13.54 3.24 -17.68
CA ALA A 327 -13.81 4.52 -17.00
C ALA A 327 -14.84 4.41 -15.86
N ASN A 328 -15.79 3.47 -15.97
CA ASN A 328 -16.81 3.19 -14.96
C ASN A 328 -16.47 2.00 -14.05
N ALA A 329 -15.33 1.34 -14.24
CA ALA A 329 -14.91 0.24 -13.39
C ALA A 329 -14.16 0.80 -12.17
N ASN A 330 -14.45 0.27 -11.00
CA ASN A 330 -13.73 0.58 -9.77
C ASN A 330 -12.30 -0.05 -9.81
N ARG A 331 -11.44 0.44 -10.72
CA ARG A 331 -10.11 -0.10 -11.03
C ARG A 331 -9.16 1.00 -11.48
N CYS A 332 -7.87 0.80 -11.23
CA CYS A 332 -6.83 1.62 -11.88
C CYS A 332 -6.81 1.38 -13.38
N ASN A 333 -6.65 2.44 -14.14
CA ASN A 333 -6.55 2.43 -15.60
C ASN A 333 -5.26 3.09 -16.09
N ARG A 334 -4.49 3.72 -15.19
CA ARG A 334 -3.19 4.34 -15.45
C ARG A 334 -2.19 4.05 -14.35
N ALA A 335 -0.92 4.13 -14.70
CA ALA A 335 0.19 4.13 -13.76
C ALA A 335 1.22 5.19 -14.17
N ALA A 336 1.68 5.97 -13.22
CA ALA A 336 2.92 6.73 -13.33
C ALA A 336 4.07 5.82 -12.87
N VAL A 337 5.15 5.79 -13.64
CA VAL A 337 6.30 4.91 -13.40
C VAL A 337 7.53 5.77 -13.14
N TYR A 338 8.21 5.49 -12.03
CA TYR A 338 9.46 6.11 -11.63
C TYR A 338 10.60 5.12 -11.71
#